data_be65004d3837218c81a4f3a7fcc3edef
#
_entry.id   be65004d3837218c81a4f3a7fcc3edef
#
_cell.length_a   1.000
_cell.length_b   1.000
_cell.length_c   1.000
_cell.angle_alpha   90.00
_cell.angle_beta   90.00
_cell.angle_gamma   90.00
#
_symmetry.space_group_name_H-M   'P 1'
#
loop_
_entity.id
_entity.type
_entity.pdbx_description
1 polymer ?
#
loop_
_entity_poly.entity_id
_entity_poly.type
_entity_poly.pdbx_seq_one_letter_code
_entity_poly.pdbx_strand_id
1 'polypeptide(L)'
;DFNTVYKYETIIGDATIAENRDDCSFIWENYYHEEEEINEYDLTIFARTAKEELFQRFQETHFQRGYRLEQMLDMVEQAGLRFVEAIDADTHEAVTEESQRIYIVARKGSQANSSLQ
;
A
#
# COMPACT_ATOMS: atom_id res chain seq x y z
N ASP A 1 -3.33 -4.90 -6.29
CA ASP A 1 -2.67 -3.59 -6.32
C ASP A 1 -1.49 -3.59 -5.38
N PHE A 2 -0.69 -2.55 -5.47
CA PHE A 2 0.42 -2.39 -4.55
C PHE A 2 0.74 -0.90 -4.36
N ASN A 3 1.37 -0.58 -3.22
CA ASN A 3 1.83 0.77 -2.95
C ASN A 3 3.27 0.93 -3.46
N THR A 4 3.55 2.09 -4.05
CA THR A 4 4.85 2.31 -4.67
C THR A 4 5.89 2.81 -3.68
N VAL A 5 7.15 2.59 -4.00
CA VAL A 5 8.25 3.17 -3.24
C VAL A 5 8.13 4.69 -3.25
N TYR A 6 7.69 5.29 -4.35
CA TYR A 6 7.49 6.74 -4.44
C TYR A 6 6.55 7.24 -3.34
N LYS A 7 5.45 6.50 -3.10
CA LYS A 7 4.49 6.92 -2.08
C LYS A 7 5.17 7.02 -0.71
N TYR A 8 5.96 6.02 -0.36
CA TYR A 8 6.58 6.00 0.96
C TYR A 8 7.78 6.95 1.05
N GLU A 9 8.58 7.08 0.01
CA GLU A 9 9.73 7.97 0.06
C GLU A 9 9.36 9.44 0.00
N THR A 10 8.32 9.79 -0.73
CA THR A 10 8.04 11.18 -1.05
C THR A 10 6.77 11.72 -0.40
N ILE A 11 5.75 10.88 -0.27
CA ILE A 11 4.43 11.37 0.16
C ILE A 11 4.19 11.17 1.65
N ILE A 12 4.26 9.92 2.13
CA ILE A 12 3.87 9.65 3.51
C ILE A 12 4.98 9.18 4.42
N GLY A 13 6.17 8.89 3.89
CA GLY A 13 7.28 8.44 4.72
C GLY A 13 7.60 9.48 5.77
N ASP A 14 7.74 9.06 7.01
CA ASP A 14 8.05 9.91 8.15
C ASP A 14 6.99 10.99 8.43
N ALA A 15 5.81 10.88 7.86
CA ALA A 15 4.73 11.82 8.13
C ALA A 15 3.89 11.35 9.31
N THR A 16 3.40 12.29 10.08
CA THR A 16 2.43 12.01 11.13
C THR A 16 1.12 12.66 10.71
N ILE A 17 0.06 11.87 10.64
CA ILE A 17 -1.25 12.32 10.23
C ILE A 17 -2.20 12.11 11.40
N ALA A 18 -2.94 13.12 11.76
CA ALA A 18 -3.88 13.03 12.87
C ALA A 18 -5.22 13.61 12.44
N GLU A 19 -6.29 13.03 12.95
CA GLU A 19 -7.62 13.49 12.62
C GLU A 19 -8.53 13.31 13.84
N ASN A 20 -9.36 14.29 14.10
CA ASN A 20 -10.35 14.23 15.17
C ASN A 20 -11.73 14.17 14.55
N ARG A 21 -12.55 13.26 15.04
CA ARG A 21 -13.96 13.14 14.67
C ARG A 21 -14.77 13.07 15.95
N ASP A 22 -16.10 13.17 15.83
CA ASP A 22 -16.95 13.18 17.01
C ASP A 22 -16.84 11.91 17.86
N ASP A 23 -16.68 10.78 17.22
CA ASP A 23 -16.70 9.50 17.92
C ASP A 23 -15.32 8.84 17.96
N CYS A 24 -14.33 9.36 17.27
CA CYS A 24 -13.00 8.78 17.31
C CYS A 24 -11.94 9.82 16.90
N SER A 25 -10.72 9.53 17.28
CA SER A 25 -9.56 10.29 16.83
C SER A 25 -8.45 9.30 16.54
N PHE A 26 -7.57 9.63 15.62
CA PHE A 26 -6.44 8.76 15.38
C PHE A 26 -5.17 9.57 15.11
N ILE A 27 -4.04 8.93 15.42
CA ILE A 27 -2.71 9.45 15.11
C ILE A 27 -2.01 8.34 14.33
N TRP A 28 -1.58 8.68 13.14
CA TRP A 28 -0.95 7.73 12.24
C TRP A 28 0.48 8.21 12.00
N GLU A 29 1.44 7.52 12.64
CA GLU A 29 2.84 7.90 12.58
C GLU A 29 3.58 6.96 11.66
N ASN A 30 4.24 7.48 10.66
CA ASN A 30 4.92 6.68 9.65
C ASN A 30 6.43 6.85 9.74
N TYR A 31 7.15 5.74 9.61
CA TYR A 31 8.61 5.71 9.62
C TYR A 31 9.05 4.86 8.44
N TYR A 32 9.66 5.48 7.44
CA TYR A 32 10.06 4.74 6.26
C TYR A 32 11.51 4.27 6.38
N HIS A 33 11.71 2.96 6.30
CA HIS A 33 13.05 2.36 6.34
C HIS A 33 13.53 2.25 4.89
N GLU A 34 14.30 3.22 4.46
CA GLU A 34 14.66 3.37 3.05
C GLU A 34 15.45 2.18 2.49
N GLU A 35 16.37 1.64 3.26
CA GLU A 35 17.20 0.55 2.75
C GLU A 35 16.39 -0.72 2.49
N GLU A 36 15.40 -1.00 3.32
CA GLU A 36 14.59 -2.18 3.16
C GLU A 36 13.35 -1.90 2.34
N GLU A 37 13.08 -0.64 2.05
CA GLU A 37 11.87 -0.19 1.34
C GLU A 37 10.60 -0.65 2.05
N ILE A 38 10.62 -0.60 3.37
CA ILE A 38 9.48 -0.96 4.21
C ILE A 38 9.04 0.26 5.00
N ASN A 39 7.75 0.55 4.96
CA ASN A 39 7.16 1.60 5.79
C ASN A 39 6.58 0.96 7.05
N GLU A 40 7.05 1.41 8.19
CA GLU A 40 6.51 1.00 9.46
C GLU A 40 5.55 2.08 9.91
N TYR A 41 4.35 1.75 10.38
CA TYR A 41 3.52 2.78 10.95
C TYR A 41 2.88 2.32 12.24
N ASP A 42 2.76 3.28 13.15
CA ASP A 42 2.05 3.09 14.40
C ASP A 42 0.74 3.85 14.28
N LEU A 43 -0.36 3.14 14.48
CA LEU A 43 -1.68 3.73 14.42
C LEU A 43 -2.27 3.70 15.83
N THR A 44 -2.57 4.88 16.37
CA THR A 44 -3.20 5.00 17.66
C THR A 44 -4.61 5.52 17.44
N ILE A 45 -5.61 4.82 17.96
CA ILE A 45 -7.00 5.17 17.79
C ILE A 45 -7.62 5.37 19.16
N PHE A 46 -8.35 6.47 19.34
CA PHE A 46 -9.15 6.73 20.53
C PHE A 46 -10.62 6.67 20.10
N ALA A 47 -11.35 5.68 20.56
CA ALA A 47 -12.75 5.48 20.17
C ALA A 47 -13.65 5.80 21.37
N ARG A 48 -14.71 6.55 21.14
CA ARG A 48 -15.65 6.90 22.19
C ARG A 48 -16.34 5.65 22.71
N THR A 49 -16.46 5.53 24.01
CA THR A 49 -17.15 4.40 24.62
C THR A 49 -18.62 4.76 24.81
N ALA A 50 -19.41 3.79 25.29
CA ALA A 50 -20.81 4.05 25.61
C ALA A 50 -20.97 5.03 26.75
N LYS A 51 -19.91 5.27 27.55
CA LYS A 51 -19.94 6.25 28.62
C LYS A 51 -19.40 7.55 28.08
N GLU A 52 -20.20 8.63 28.09
CA GLU A 52 -19.75 9.90 27.61
C GLU A 52 -18.44 10.30 28.24
N GLU A 53 -17.63 10.98 27.53
CA GLU A 53 -16.35 11.53 27.97
C GLU A 53 -15.24 10.49 28.18
N LEU A 54 -15.53 9.19 27.99
CA LEU A 54 -14.49 8.19 28.07
C LEU A 54 -14.21 7.63 26.69
N PHE A 55 -12.91 7.46 26.39
CA PHE A 55 -12.47 6.91 25.12
C PHE A 55 -11.60 5.70 25.41
N GLN A 56 -11.67 4.71 24.53
CA GLN A 56 -10.81 3.55 24.61
C GLN A 56 -9.68 3.73 23.61
N ARG A 57 -8.46 3.43 24.03
CA ARG A 57 -7.28 3.58 23.19
C ARG A 57 -6.87 2.23 22.61
N PHE A 58 -6.64 2.21 21.30
CA PHE A 58 -6.11 1.05 20.62
C PHE A 58 -4.82 1.46 19.93
N GLN A 59 -3.86 0.57 19.87
CA GLN A 59 -2.61 0.88 19.20
C GLN A 59 -2.17 -0.33 18.38
N GLU A 60 -1.76 -0.12 17.15
CA GLU A 60 -1.32 -1.17 16.25
C GLU A 60 -0.07 -0.71 15.52
N THR A 61 0.84 -1.64 15.27
CA THR A 61 2.03 -1.37 14.47
C THR A 61 1.96 -2.26 13.24
N HIS A 62 2.18 -1.67 12.07
CA HIS A 62 2.11 -2.39 10.80
C HIS A 62 3.34 -2.10 9.96
N PHE A 63 3.73 -3.06 9.15
CA PHE A 63 4.85 -2.92 8.22
C PHE A 63 4.33 -3.17 6.82
N GLN A 64 4.62 -2.27 5.90
CA GLN A 64 4.19 -2.39 4.52
C GLN A 64 5.37 -2.16 3.60
N ARG A 65 5.55 -3.03 2.62
CA ARG A 65 6.66 -2.89 1.68
C ARG A 65 6.21 -2.04 0.50
N GLY A 66 7.08 -1.14 0.08
CA GLY A 66 6.89 -0.41 -1.16
C GLY A 66 7.53 -1.20 -2.30
N TYR A 67 6.96 -1.10 -3.49
CA TYR A 67 7.49 -1.80 -4.65
C TYR A 67 7.63 -0.83 -5.81
N ARG A 68 8.53 -1.18 -6.72
CA ARG A 68 8.65 -0.47 -8.00
C ARG A 68 7.90 -1.28 -9.04
N LEU A 69 7.41 -0.63 -10.08
CA LEU A 69 6.64 -1.33 -11.10
C LEU A 69 7.44 -2.49 -11.72
N GLU A 70 8.71 -2.26 -12.02
CA GLU A 70 9.50 -3.31 -12.64
C GLU A 70 9.67 -4.52 -11.73
N GLN A 71 9.74 -4.32 -10.42
CA GLN A 71 9.83 -5.45 -9.50
C GLN A 71 8.56 -6.29 -9.55
N MET A 72 7.40 -5.62 -9.62
CA MET A 72 6.13 -6.34 -9.67
C MET A 72 5.95 -7.03 -11.02
N LEU A 73 6.41 -6.42 -12.10
CA LEU A 73 6.33 -7.07 -13.40
C LEU A 73 7.19 -8.34 -13.44
N ASP A 74 8.37 -8.30 -12.81
CA ASP A 74 9.20 -9.47 -12.71
C ASP A 74 8.52 -10.57 -11.88
N MET A 75 7.85 -10.20 -10.78
CA MET A 75 7.15 -11.17 -9.96
C MET A 75 5.99 -11.81 -10.73
N VAL A 76 5.27 -11.01 -11.51
CA VAL A 76 4.18 -11.53 -12.33
C VAL A 76 4.72 -12.57 -13.31
N GLU A 77 5.84 -12.27 -13.95
CA GLU A 77 6.43 -13.19 -14.90
C GLU A 77 6.93 -14.45 -14.20
N GLN A 78 7.61 -14.32 -13.08
CA GLN A 78 8.13 -15.46 -12.34
C GLN A 78 7.01 -16.35 -11.79
N ALA A 79 5.85 -15.78 -11.54
CA ALA A 79 4.71 -16.56 -11.08
C ALA A 79 4.00 -17.28 -12.23
N GLY A 80 4.46 -17.11 -13.46
CA GLY A 80 3.85 -17.78 -14.60
C GLY A 80 2.60 -17.08 -15.11
N LEU A 81 2.38 -15.82 -14.72
CA LEU A 81 1.23 -15.07 -15.18
C LEU A 81 1.64 -14.19 -16.36
N ARG A 82 0.65 -13.82 -17.15
CA ARG A 82 0.89 -12.93 -18.29
C ARG A 82 0.42 -11.54 -17.94
N PHE A 83 1.30 -10.57 -18.06
CA PHE A 83 0.96 -9.18 -17.82
C PHE A 83 -0.03 -8.69 -18.88
N VAL A 84 -1.06 -7.98 -18.47
CA VAL A 84 -2.03 -7.38 -19.37
C VAL A 84 -1.87 -5.85 -19.36
N GLU A 85 -1.97 -5.24 -18.21
CA GLU A 85 -1.79 -3.78 -18.12
C GLU A 85 -1.54 -3.33 -16.69
N ALA A 86 -1.00 -2.16 -16.55
CA ALA A 86 -0.83 -1.51 -15.25
C ALA A 86 -1.40 -0.11 -15.36
N ILE A 87 -2.16 0.31 -14.35
CA ILE A 87 -2.72 1.66 -14.33
C ILE A 87 -2.58 2.26 -12.95
N ASP A 88 -2.56 3.58 -12.90
CA ASP A 88 -2.54 4.31 -11.65
C ASP A 88 -3.89 4.09 -10.95
N ALA A 89 -3.87 3.63 -9.71
CA ALA A 89 -5.10 3.28 -9.00
C ALA A 89 -5.95 4.50 -8.68
N ASP A 90 -5.35 5.67 -8.57
CA ASP A 90 -6.09 6.88 -8.21
C ASP A 90 -6.68 7.58 -9.44
N THR A 91 -5.98 7.61 -10.54
CA THR A 91 -6.43 8.31 -11.73
C THR A 91 -7.07 7.40 -12.76
N HIS A 92 -6.76 6.10 -12.71
CA HIS A 92 -7.17 5.10 -13.70
C HIS A 92 -6.55 5.39 -15.08
N GLU A 93 -5.47 6.14 -15.09
CA GLU A 93 -4.74 6.42 -16.31
C GLU A 93 -3.38 5.74 -16.29
N ALA A 94 -2.54 6.02 -17.24
CA ALA A 94 -1.25 5.36 -17.33
C ALA A 94 -0.40 5.61 -16.09
N VAL A 95 0.39 4.63 -15.70
CA VAL A 95 1.30 4.75 -14.57
C VAL A 95 2.34 5.81 -14.87
N THR A 96 2.67 6.62 -13.87
CA THR A 96 3.76 7.60 -13.97
C THR A 96 4.72 7.38 -12.81
N GLU A 97 5.82 8.13 -12.83
CA GLU A 97 6.79 8.05 -11.75
C GLU A 97 6.22 8.56 -10.43
N GLU A 98 5.11 9.27 -10.47
CA GLU A 98 4.48 9.80 -9.27
C GLU A 98 3.25 9.00 -8.86
N SER A 99 3.02 7.85 -9.43
CA SER A 99 1.91 7.00 -9.03
C SER A 99 2.15 6.46 -7.63
N GLN A 100 1.16 6.60 -6.76
CA GLN A 100 1.29 6.16 -5.37
C GLN A 100 0.80 4.74 -5.18
N ARG A 101 -0.19 4.31 -5.94
CA ARG A 101 -0.72 2.96 -5.89
C ARG A 101 -1.03 2.52 -7.31
N ILE A 102 -0.69 1.30 -7.63
CA ILE A 102 -0.82 0.80 -8.99
C ILE A 102 -1.62 -0.49 -9.00
N TYR A 103 -2.58 -0.59 -9.93
CA TYR A 103 -3.24 -1.84 -10.20
C TYR A 103 -2.48 -2.54 -11.32
N ILE A 104 -2.20 -3.82 -11.14
CA ILE A 104 -1.67 -4.65 -12.21
C ILE A 104 -2.74 -5.67 -12.55
N VAL A 105 -3.04 -5.78 -13.83
CA VAL A 105 -3.95 -6.79 -14.34
C VAL A 105 -3.10 -7.83 -15.04
N ALA A 106 -3.24 -9.07 -14.64
CA ALA A 106 -2.53 -10.18 -15.25
C ALA A 106 -3.50 -11.33 -15.41
N ARG A 107 -3.19 -12.22 -16.33
CA ARG A 107 -4.03 -13.39 -16.55
C ARG A 107 -3.20 -14.64 -16.49
N LYS A 108 -3.84 -15.76 -16.24
CA LYS A 108 -3.17 -17.03 -16.18
C LYS A 108 -2.53 -17.29 -17.52
N GLY A 109 -1.29 -17.70 -17.48
CA GLY A 109 -0.55 -17.90 -18.70
C GLY A 109 -1.08 -19.04 -19.51
N SER A 110 -1.19 -18.77 -20.81
CA SER A 110 -1.70 -19.81 -21.64
C SER A 110 -0.66 -20.82 -21.85
N GLN A 111 0.47 -20.65 -21.47
CA GLN A 111 1.48 -21.54 -21.66
C GLN A 111 1.24 -22.63 -20.87
N ALA A 112 0.57 -22.37 -20.00
CA ALA A 112 0.17 -23.41 -19.38
C ALA A 112 -0.31 -24.28 -20.40
N ASN A 113 -0.73 -23.81 -21.39
CA ASN A 113 -1.14 -24.56 -22.39
C ASN A 113 -0.06 -24.92 -23.17
N SER A 114 0.78 -24.18 -23.23
CA SER A 114 1.74 -24.43 -24.08
C SER A 114 2.43 -25.57 -23.67
N SER A 115 2.24 -25.90 -22.77
CA SER A 115 2.87 -26.90 -22.46
C SER A 115 2.60 -27.92 -23.29
N LEU A 116 2.15 -27.77 -23.93
CA LEU A 116 1.98 -28.56 -24.52
C LEU A 116 2.85 -28.96 -25.18
N GLN A 117 3.25 -28.58 -25.22
CA GLN A 117 4.02 -29.00 -25.67
C GLN A 117 4.35 -30.07 -25.50
#